data_038165b3e8ab4176a1ed174ddb96a58d
#
_entry.id   038165b3e8ab4176a1ed174ddb96a58d
#
_cell.length_a   1.000
_cell.length_b   1.000
_cell.length_c   1.000
_cell.angle_alpha   90.00
_cell.angle_beta   90.00
_cell.angle_gamma   90.00
#
_symmetry.space_group_name_H-M   'P 1'
#
loop_
_entity.id
_entity.type
_entity.pdbx_description
1 polymer ?
#
loop_
_entity_poly.entity_id
_entity_poly.type
_entity_poly.pdbx_seq_one_letter_code
_entity_poly.pdbx_strand_id
1 'polypeptide(L)'
;GDAGAITTNDPALARHMACFARHGGLVKGDHEMQGINSRLDGLQAAILRVKLPHLARWTAMRRAAAQRYNGLLDGIRSVTLPTERPSCE
;
A
#
# COMPACT_ATOMS: atom_id res chain seq x y z
N GLY A 1 -0.43 9.18 7.99
CA GLY A 1 0.88 8.67 7.64
C GLY A 1 0.83 7.71 6.47
N ASP A 2 1.96 7.29 6.01
CA ASP A 2 2.06 6.26 4.99
C ASP A 2 1.72 4.89 5.62
N ALA A 3 1.02 4.07 4.88
CA ALA A 3 0.65 2.73 5.31
C ALA A 3 0.85 1.74 4.16
N GLY A 4 1.09 0.49 4.51
CA GLY A 4 1.24 -0.60 3.57
C GLY A 4 0.89 -1.94 4.20
N ALA A 5 0.77 -2.94 3.37
CA ALA A 5 0.60 -4.32 3.78
C ALA A 5 1.48 -5.23 2.93
N ILE A 6 1.96 -6.29 3.53
CA ILE A 6 2.71 -7.33 2.85
C ILE A 6 2.00 -8.65 3.11
N THR A 7 1.80 -9.42 2.05
CA THR A 7 1.22 -10.77 2.13
C THR A 7 2.20 -11.79 1.59
N THR A 8 2.26 -12.96 2.22
CA THR A 8 3.11 -14.07 1.79
C THR A 8 2.54 -15.40 2.24
N ASN A 9 2.80 -16.45 1.47
CA ASN A 9 2.51 -17.83 1.84
C ASN A 9 3.71 -18.53 2.49
N ASP A 10 4.85 -17.86 2.60
CA ASP A 10 6.04 -18.36 3.28
C ASP A 10 6.00 -17.99 4.77
N PRO A 11 5.84 -18.96 5.70
CA PRO A 11 5.74 -18.69 7.13
C PRO A 11 7.04 -18.17 7.73
N ALA A 12 8.21 -18.54 7.19
CA ALA A 12 9.49 -18.05 7.66
C ALA A 12 9.67 -16.57 7.33
N LEU A 13 9.31 -16.19 6.10
CA LEU A 13 9.31 -14.79 5.67
C LEU A 13 8.30 -13.96 6.45
N ALA A 14 7.08 -14.48 6.69
CA ALA A 14 6.07 -13.81 7.51
C ALA A 14 6.58 -13.53 8.93
N ARG A 15 7.22 -14.51 9.58
CA ARG A 15 7.82 -14.35 10.91
C ARG A 15 8.94 -13.30 10.89
N HIS A 16 9.84 -13.37 9.90
CA HIS A 16 10.95 -12.43 9.77
C HIS A 16 10.45 -10.97 9.63
N MET A 17 9.47 -10.75 8.75
CA MET A 17 8.87 -9.42 8.57
C MET A 17 8.16 -8.91 9.82
N ALA A 18 7.44 -9.80 10.53
CA ALA A 18 6.78 -9.46 11.79
C ALA A 18 7.78 -9.08 12.90
N CYS A 19 8.90 -9.80 13.01
CA CYS A 19 10.01 -9.44 13.91
C CYS A 19 10.61 -8.08 13.53
N PHE A 20 10.95 -7.90 12.27
CA PHE A 20 11.55 -6.67 11.78
C PHE A 20 10.69 -5.44 12.08
N ALA A 21 9.38 -5.53 11.83
CA ALA A 21 8.42 -4.44 12.06
C ALA A 21 8.16 -4.13 13.55
N ARG A 22 8.63 -4.97 14.46
CA ARG A 22 8.44 -4.88 15.91
C ARG A 22 9.74 -4.75 16.69
N HIS A 23 10.64 -3.91 16.21
CA HIS A 23 11.97 -3.68 16.81
C HIS A 23 12.87 -4.93 16.87
N GLY A 24 12.62 -5.93 16.01
CA GLY A 24 13.42 -7.14 15.93
C GLY A 24 13.00 -8.29 16.84
N GLY A 25 11.80 -8.24 17.44
CA GLY A 25 11.31 -9.31 18.31
C GLY A 25 9.78 -9.41 18.33
N LEU A 26 9.27 -10.61 18.60
CA LEU A 26 7.84 -10.87 18.75
C LEU A 26 7.39 -10.89 20.22
N VAL A 27 8.31 -11.11 21.12
CA VAL A 27 8.09 -11.10 22.57
C VAL A 27 8.63 -9.81 23.16
N LYS A 28 7.89 -9.20 24.09
CA LYS A 28 8.28 -7.95 24.72
C LYS A 28 9.59 -8.11 25.49
N GLY A 29 10.59 -7.31 25.12
CA GLY A 29 11.91 -7.31 25.76
C GLY A 29 12.89 -8.32 25.17
N ASP A 30 12.49 -9.13 24.21
CA ASP A 30 13.35 -10.06 23.48
C ASP A 30 13.55 -9.57 22.05
N HIS A 31 14.80 -9.35 21.64
CA HIS A 31 15.18 -8.83 20.34
C HIS A 31 16.13 -9.82 19.65
N GLU A 32 15.63 -10.53 18.66
CA GLU A 32 16.36 -11.56 17.90
C GLU A 32 17.21 -10.94 16.77
N MET A 33 16.87 -9.72 16.34
CA MET A 33 17.50 -9.04 15.21
C MET A 33 17.34 -7.53 15.31
N GLN A 34 18.05 -6.78 14.49
CA GLN A 34 17.77 -5.35 14.32
C GLN A 34 16.43 -5.17 13.61
N GLY A 35 15.61 -4.24 14.09
CA GLY A 35 14.29 -3.97 13.54
C GLY A 35 13.89 -2.51 13.66
N ILE A 36 12.72 -2.20 13.13
CA ILE A 36 12.14 -0.85 13.15
C ILE A 36 10.77 -0.86 13.83
N ASN A 37 10.26 0.31 14.15
CA ASN A 37 8.85 0.45 14.52
C ASN A 37 8.01 0.66 13.26
N SER A 38 7.40 -0.40 12.76
CA SER A 38 6.51 -0.34 11.59
C SER A 38 5.25 -1.14 11.87
N ARG A 39 4.38 -0.57 12.70
CA ARG A 39 3.13 -1.20 13.14
C ARG A 39 1.94 -0.33 12.75
N LEU A 40 0.81 -0.98 12.54
CA LEU A 40 -0.46 -0.29 12.42
C LEU A 40 -1.02 0.00 13.82
N ASP A 41 -0.92 1.25 14.25
CA ASP A 41 -1.46 1.69 15.52
C ASP A 41 -2.99 1.75 15.51
N GLY A 42 -3.62 1.57 16.68
CA GLY A 42 -5.08 1.52 16.81
C GLY A 42 -5.79 2.77 16.29
N LEU A 43 -5.23 3.96 16.53
CA LEU A 43 -5.77 5.22 16.00
C LEU A 43 -5.74 5.23 14.46
N GLN A 44 -4.64 4.80 13.87
CA GLN A 44 -4.48 4.73 12.42
C GLN A 44 -5.40 3.67 11.80
N ALA A 45 -5.56 2.52 12.45
CA ALA A 45 -6.50 1.48 12.05
C ALA A 45 -7.96 1.99 12.08
N ALA A 46 -8.33 2.77 13.08
CA ALA A 46 -9.66 3.38 13.20
C ALA A 46 -9.94 4.35 12.02
N ILE A 47 -8.97 5.21 11.68
CA ILE A 47 -9.08 6.11 10.53
C ILE A 47 -9.22 5.32 9.21
N LEU A 48 -8.38 4.30 9.01
CA LEU A 48 -8.44 3.47 7.81
C LEU A 48 -9.77 2.71 7.70
N ARG A 49 -10.31 2.23 8.82
CA ARG A 49 -11.61 1.56 8.85
C ARG A 49 -12.76 2.47 8.38
N VAL A 50 -12.72 3.74 8.70
CA VAL A 50 -13.71 4.74 8.22
C VAL A 50 -13.53 4.99 6.71
N LYS A 51 -12.31 4.99 6.21
CA LYS A 51 -11.98 5.27 4.79
C LYS A 51 -12.23 4.07 3.87
N LEU A 52 -12.02 2.85 4.37
CA LEU A 52 -12.07 1.62 3.57
C LEU A 52 -13.37 1.43 2.76
N PRO A 53 -14.60 1.70 3.31
CA PRO A 53 -15.83 1.59 2.53
C PRO A 53 -15.90 2.53 1.32
N HIS A 54 -15.11 3.59 1.30
CA HIS A 54 -15.09 4.57 0.21
C HIS A 54 -14.05 4.27 -0.86
N LEU A 55 -13.16 3.29 -0.63
CA LEU A 55 -12.00 3.03 -1.48
C LEU A 55 -12.39 2.72 -2.93
N ALA A 56 -13.37 1.85 -3.15
CA ALA A 56 -13.83 1.48 -4.49
C ALA A 56 -14.33 2.70 -5.27
N ARG A 57 -15.14 3.56 -4.62
CA ARG A 57 -15.61 4.81 -5.23
C ARG A 57 -14.46 5.73 -5.59
N TRP A 58 -13.51 5.92 -4.70
CA TRP A 58 -12.36 6.78 -4.95
C TRP A 58 -11.46 6.24 -6.07
N THR A 59 -11.31 4.92 -6.14
CA THR A 59 -10.57 4.28 -7.25
C THR A 59 -11.27 4.53 -8.60
N ALA A 60 -12.59 4.35 -8.66
CA ALA A 60 -13.36 4.65 -9.88
C ALA A 60 -13.23 6.13 -10.30
N MET A 61 -13.29 7.07 -9.34
CA MET A 61 -13.09 8.49 -9.61
C MET A 61 -11.69 8.80 -10.15
N ARG A 62 -10.63 8.20 -9.58
CA ARG A 62 -9.27 8.35 -10.08
C ARG A 62 -9.10 7.77 -11.49
N ARG A 63 -9.69 6.60 -11.76
CA ARG A 63 -9.66 6.01 -13.11
C ARG A 63 -10.36 6.90 -14.15
N ALA A 64 -11.52 7.43 -13.82
CA ALA A 64 -12.24 8.36 -14.70
C ALA A 64 -11.42 9.65 -14.96
N ALA A 65 -10.75 10.19 -13.95
CA ALA A 65 -9.86 11.34 -14.11
C ALA A 65 -8.65 11.00 -15.00
N ALA A 66 -8.01 9.85 -14.80
CA ALA A 66 -6.90 9.39 -15.63
C ALA A 66 -7.30 9.22 -17.10
N GLN A 67 -8.45 8.60 -17.35
CA GLN A 67 -9.00 8.46 -18.72
C GLN A 67 -9.24 9.82 -19.38
N ARG A 68 -9.77 10.79 -18.63
CA ARG A 68 -9.97 12.15 -19.13
C ARG A 68 -8.64 12.84 -19.47
N TYR A 69 -7.62 12.70 -18.62
CA TYR A 69 -6.28 13.23 -18.91
C TYR A 69 -5.69 12.55 -20.15
N ASN A 70 -5.79 11.24 -20.28
CA ASN A 70 -5.31 10.53 -21.46
C ASN A 70 -5.96 11.05 -22.74
N GLY A 71 -7.29 11.25 -22.75
CA GLY A 71 -7.98 11.80 -23.91
C GLY A 71 -7.61 13.25 -24.23
N LEU A 72 -7.33 14.10 -23.22
CA LEU A 72 -6.96 15.49 -23.43
C LEU A 72 -5.49 15.67 -23.87
N LEU A 73 -4.63 14.75 -23.47
CA LEU A 73 -3.19 14.82 -23.77
C LEU A 73 -2.80 13.95 -24.99
N ASP A 74 -3.74 13.18 -25.52
CA ASP A 74 -3.51 12.35 -26.70
C ASP A 74 -3.10 13.25 -27.90
N GLY A 75 -2.10 12.78 -28.64
CA GLY A 75 -1.55 13.51 -29.78
C GLY A 75 -0.57 14.64 -29.44
N ILE A 76 -0.32 14.95 -28.17
CA ILE A 76 0.71 15.94 -27.79
C ILE A 76 2.10 15.28 -27.83
N ARG A 77 2.90 15.58 -28.86
CA ARG A 77 4.19 14.93 -29.14
C ARG A 77 5.21 14.98 -27.99
N SER A 78 5.14 15.97 -27.13
CA SER A 78 6.07 16.14 -26.00
C SER A 78 5.63 15.38 -24.72
N VAL A 79 4.50 14.70 -24.75
CA VAL A 79 3.93 13.99 -23.61
C VAL A 79 3.86 12.50 -23.91
N THR A 80 4.44 11.69 -23.03
CA THR A 80 4.28 10.24 -23.04
C THR A 80 3.27 9.84 -21.98
N LEU A 81 2.15 9.28 -22.38
CA LEU A 81 1.10 8.83 -21.49
C LEU A 81 1.46 7.48 -20.82
N PRO A 82 1.14 7.29 -19.55
CA PRO A 82 1.24 5.99 -18.90
C PRO A 82 0.33 4.96 -19.58
N THR A 83 0.82 3.74 -19.73
CA THR A 83 0.04 2.63 -20.26
C THR A 83 -0.32 1.65 -19.15
N GLU A 84 -1.58 1.27 -19.09
CA GLU A 84 -2.05 0.22 -18.18
C GLU A 84 -1.62 -1.15 -18.73
N ARG A 85 -1.00 -1.97 -17.88
CA ARG A 85 -0.61 -3.33 -18.28
C ARG A 85 -1.85 -4.21 -18.38
N PRO A 86 -1.90 -5.17 -19.34
CA PRO A 86 -2.93 -6.20 -19.34
C PRO A 86 -2.99 -6.89 -17.96
N SER A 87 -4.16 -7.19 -17.48
CA SER A 87 -4.41 -7.81 -16.17
C SER A 87 -4.09 -6.97 -14.92
N CYS A 88 -3.84 -5.68 -15.05
CA CYS A 88 -3.72 -4.76 -13.92
C CYS A 88 -4.96 -3.85 -13.86
N GLU A 89 -5.45 -3.60 -12.64
CA GLU A 89 -6.51 -2.63 -12.35
C GLU A 89 -6.02 -1.57 -11.36
#